data_cff83c0a028b4df14b832a03fe7c8a01
#
_entry.id   cff83c0a028b4df14b832a03fe7c8a01
#
_cell.length_a   1.000
_cell.length_b   1.000
_cell.length_c   1.000
_cell.angle_alpha   90.00
_cell.angle_beta   90.00
_cell.angle_gamma   90.00
#
_symmetry.space_group_name_H-M   'P 1'
#
loop_
_entity.id
_entity.type
_entity.pdbx_description
1 polymer ?
#
loop_
_entity_poly.entity_id
_entity_poly.type
_entity_poly.pdbx_seq_one_letter_code
_entity_poly.pdbx_strand_id
1 'polypeptide(L)'
;MATMTDHLIVRKQLAALASFRILYDKQQDSYAVLRCFINSTISNHAMRSFTVSDLLIKLEEDYGFGKLPVFVVEKALKQLGINHSKKGYICDILPSIESDLSEELEKTDDNTQIVLNRLYEYFEKKKSIVLTETDKHSIDNALSDYLLYNRNEDDYSLIISSFIVESEGDTLIQKILDEMREGMILYRGLSYSSSKNASEKWKTMTVFLDTELLFHACGLNGELCKKVFDDFKALVDEINLDSERKKEKKVIAFRCFDYVYKEVDAIFSNARDIVENKAKLPPGKTAHELLVSGVKDGSEIVRKRAEFDEKIKSLGIEPDDQPEGYYSVSSYSFNIEDIELLNILKKSLQTNSFVNEKKISDALKSLSFINVKRKNYAPKVFEAARVILLTENNTTKRIAHSSDLRNCCIAESRFSILQVSVLSV
;
A
#
# COMPACT_ATOMS: atom_id res chain seq x y z
N MET A 1 -29.55 11.20 11.84
CA MET A 1 -29.24 12.48 11.19
C MET A 1 -27.73 12.60 11.14
N ALA A 2 -27.10 12.19 10.05
CA ALA A 2 -25.71 12.52 9.79
C ALA A 2 -25.68 14.02 9.53
N THR A 3 -24.93 14.75 10.33
CA THR A 3 -24.92 16.20 10.26
C THR A 3 -24.00 16.65 9.13
N MET A 4 -24.31 17.78 8.50
CA MET A 4 -23.47 18.46 7.50
C MET A 4 -22.00 18.62 7.96
N THR A 5 -21.76 18.50 9.26
CA THR A 5 -20.47 18.52 9.93
C THR A 5 -19.60 17.27 9.63
N ASP A 6 -20.22 16.08 9.52
CA ASP A 6 -19.46 14.83 9.36
C ASP A 6 -18.86 14.70 7.94
N HIS A 7 -19.58 15.16 6.90
CA HIS A 7 -19.08 15.22 5.53
C HIS A 7 -17.84 16.11 5.40
N LEU A 8 -17.85 17.26 6.08
CA LEU A 8 -16.74 18.20 6.06
C LEU A 8 -15.48 17.61 6.73
N ILE A 9 -15.66 16.80 7.79
CA ILE A 9 -14.55 16.18 8.51
C ILE A 9 -13.82 15.18 7.62
N VAL A 10 -14.54 14.31 6.91
CA VAL A 10 -13.91 13.30 6.02
C VAL A 10 -13.12 13.95 4.89
N ARG A 11 -13.71 14.97 4.24
CA ARG A 11 -13.02 15.74 3.19
C ARG A 11 -11.74 16.38 3.72
N LYS A 12 -11.82 17.05 4.88
CA LYS A 12 -10.65 17.64 5.55
C LYS A 12 -9.58 16.59 5.86
N GLN A 13 -9.99 15.40 6.31
CA GLN A 13 -9.05 14.30 6.58
C GLN A 13 -8.29 13.88 5.32
N LEU A 14 -8.99 13.66 4.22
CA LEU A 14 -8.37 13.28 2.96
C LEU A 14 -7.40 14.35 2.45
N ALA A 15 -7.80 15.63 2.52
CA ALA A 15 -6.95 16.75 2.16
C ALA A 15 -5.72 16.87 3.08
N ALA A 16 -5.91 16.69 4.39
CA ALA A 16 -4.81 16.73 5.36
C ALA A 16 -3.81 15.59 5.15
N LEU A 17 -4.28 14.42 4.75
CA LEU A 17 -3.40 13.29 4.42
C LEU A 17 -2.57 13.56 3.15
N ALA A 18 -3.18 14.09 2.10
CA ALA A 18 -2.45 14.51 0.91
C ALA A 18 -1.41 15.60 1.24
N SER A 19 -1.79 16.61 2.05
CA SER A 19 -0.85 17.63 2.54
C SER A 19 0.28 17.02 3.37
N PHE A 20 -0.03 16.02 4.20
CA PHE A 20 0.98 15.32 5.00
C PHE A 20 2.05 14.68 4.10
N ARG A 21 1.63 14.07 3.00
CA ARG A 21 2.54 13.48 2.01
C ARG A 21 3.42 14.54 1.34
N ILE A 22 2.82 15.62 0.86
CA ILE A 22 3.54 16.70 0.17
C ILE A 22 4.57 17.36 1.09
N LEU A 23 4.18 17.63 2.34
CA LEU A 23 5.08 18.21 3.34
C LEU A 23 6.18 17.23 3.75
N TYR A 24 5.92 15.93 3.75
CA TYR A 24 6.95 14.92 4.01
C TYR A 24 8.07 14.97 2.96
N ASP A 25 7.77 15.21 1.70
CA ASP A 25 8.81 15.36 0.67
C ASP A 25 9.78 16.51 0.96
N LYS A 26 9.27 17.59 1.57
CA LYS A 26 10.08 18.75 1.95
C LYS A 26 10.90 18.50 3.22
N GLN A 27 10.33 17.82 4.20
CA GLN A 27 10.90 17.70 5.55
C GLN A 27 11.58 16.35 5.82
N GLN A 28 11.24 15.29 5.09
CA GLN A 28 11.77 13.92 5.20
C GLN A 28 11.65 13.33 6.63
N ASP A 29 10.72 13.85 7.44
CA ASP A 29 10.45 13.42 8.82
C ASP A 29 8.95 13.56 9.15
N SER A 30 8.26 12.44 9.36
CA SER A 30 6.84 12.43 9.70
C SER A 30 6.51 13.15 11.02
N TYR A 31 7.43 13.18 11.98
CA TYR A 31 7.24 13.96 13.21
C TYR A 31 7.39 15.47 12.95
N ALA A 32 8.29 15.87 12.05
CA ALA A 32 8.39 17.26 11.66
C ALA A 32 7.07 17.74 11.01
N VAL A 33 6.52 16.96 10.09
CA VAL A 33 5.22 17.25 9.49
C VAL A 33 4.10 17.30 10.53
N LEU A 34 4.03 16.31 11.44
CA LEU A 34 3.03 16.31 12.51
C LEU A 34 3.13 17.57 13.38
N ARG A 35 4.34 18.07 13.66
CA ARG A 35 4.55 19.30 14.42
C ARG A 35 3.96 20.53 13.74
N CYS A 36 3.99 20.60 12.39
CA CYS A 36 3.34 21.68 11.65
C CYS A 36 1.82 21.70 11.90
N PHE A 37 1.17 20.53 11.83
CA PHE A 37 -0.26 20.40 12.15
C PHE A 37 -0.59 20.75 13.61
N ILE A 38 0.22 20.27 14.56
CA ILE A 38 0.04 20.60 15.99
C ILE A 38 0.21 22.10 16.23
N ASN A 39 1.23 22.74 15.65
CA ASN A 39 1.45 24.19 15.77
C ASN A 39 0.26 24.97 15.23
N SER A 40 -0.23 24.59 14.07
CA SER A 40 -1.40 25.23 13.44
C SER A 40 -2.64 25.09 14.33
N THR A 41 -2.93 23.89 14.85
CA THR A 41 -4.05 23.67 15.77
C THR A 41 -3.92 24.51 17.05
N ILE A 42 -2.76 24.51 17.70
CA ILE A 42 -2.53 25.29 18.92
C ILE A 42 -2.74 26.78 18.64
N SER A 43 -2.25 27.27 17.52
CA SER A 43 -2.40 28.68 17.14
C SER A 43 -3.84 29.05 16.81
N ASN A 44 -4.50 28.28 15.93
CA ASN A 44 -5.88 28.53 15.48
C ASN A 44 -6.88 28.55 16.63
N HIS A 45 -6.69 27.67 17.62
CA HIS A 45 -7.56 27.59 18.80
C HIS A 45 -7.02 28.37 20.01
N ALA A 46 -5.93 29.12 19.85
CA ALA A 46 -5.29 29.92 20.92
C ALA A 46 -5.05 29.09 22.21
N MET A 47 -4.59 27.85 22.08
CA MET A 47 -4.45 26.88 23.16
C MET A 47 -3.24 27.19 24.05
N ARG A 48 -3.44 28.03 25.07
CA ARG A 48 -2.38 28.41 26.03
C ARG A 48 -2.17 27.38 27.14
N SER A 49 -3.22 26.62 27.50
CA SER A 49 -3.14 25.50 28.46
C SER A 49 -4.10 24.43 27.99
N PHE A 50 -3.59 23.18 27.86
CA PHE A 50 -4.38 22.08 27.29
C PHE A 50 -3.82 20.73 27.74
N THR A 51 -4.66 19.70 27.67
CA THR A 51 -4.25 18.31 27.78
C THR A 51 -4.02 17.70 26.38
N VAL A 52 -3.37 16.52 26.31
CA VAL A 52 -3.26 15.79 25.02
C VAL A 52 -4.65 15.47 24.46
N SER A 53 -5.61 15.16 25.31
CA SER A 53 -6.99 14.87 24.88
C SER A 53 -7.65 16.09 24.24
N ASP A 54 -7.46 17.29 24.82
CA ASP A 54 -7.99 18.53 24.24
C ASP A 54 -7.38 18.79 22.85
N LEU A 55 -6.07 18.59 22.73
CA LEU A 55 -5.37 18.75 21.47
C LEU A 55 -5.84 17.73 20.42
N LEU A 56 -6.03 16.46 20.79
CA LEU A 56 -6.53 15.42 19.90
C LEU A 56 -7.94 15.74 19.38
N ILE A 57 -8.81 16.26 20.23
CA ILE A 57 -10.16 16.72 19.81
C ILE A 57 -10.03 17.81 18.75
N LYS A 58 -9.15 18.78 18.95
CA LYS A 58 -8.95 19.87 17.98
C LYS A 58 -8.27 19.40 16.69
N LEU A 59 -7.33 18.48 16.77
CA LEU A 59 -6.72 17.85 15.59
C LEU A 59 -7.75 17.04 14.78
N GLU A 60 -8.73 16.40 15.44
CA GLU A 60 -9.84 15.74 14.76
C GLU A 60 -10.77 16.76 14.07
N GLU A 61 -11.14 17.85 14.75
CA GLU A 61 -11.99 18.89 14.18
C GLU A 61 -11.34 19.59 12.96
N ASP A 62 -10.04 19.85 13.04
CA ASP A 62 -9.31 20.58 12.01
C ASP A 62 -8.92 19.67 10.82
N TYR A 63 -8.43 18.47 11.09
CA TYR A 63 -7.74 17.61 10.11
C TYR A 63 -8.19 16.14 10.10
N GLY A 64 -9.10 15.72 10.96
CA GLY A 64 -9.46 14.31 11.12
C GLY A 64 -8.35 13.44 11.75
N PHE A 65 -7.46 14.04 12.54
CA PHE A 65 -6.27 13.39 13.13
C PHE A 65 -6.44 13.01 14.62
N GLY A 66 -7.65 12.83 15.11
CA GLY A 66 -7.93 12.52 16.51
C GLY A 66 -7.54 11.11 16.97
N LYS A 67 -7.21 10.19 16.04
CA LYS A 67 -6.87 8.79 16.37
C LYS A 67 -5.37 8.57 16.60
N LEU A 68 -4.57 9.62 16.75
CA LEU A 68 -3.16 9.49 17.09
C LEU A 68 -2.97 8.93 18.52
N PRO A 69 -2.05 8.00 18.72
CA PRO A 69 -1.70 7.55 20.07
C PRO A 69 -1.15 8.70 20.92
N VAL A 70 -1.53 8.73 22.20
CA VAL A 70 -1.12 9.79 23.15
C VAL A 70 0.40 10.00 23.14
N PHE A 71 1.19 8.93 23.14
CA PHE A 71 2.65 9.02 23.16
C PHE A 71 3.25 9.66 21.91
N VAL A 72 2.57 9.57 20.75
CA VAL A 72 3.01 10.23 19.50
C VAL A 72 2.88 11.74 19.65
N VAL A 73 1.74 12.18 20.16
CA VAL A 73 1.47 13.60 20.42
C VAL A 73 2.41 14.15 21.49
N GLU A 74 2.61 13.42 22.60
CA GLU A 74 3.56 13.79 23.65
C GLU A 74 5.00 13.92 23.12
N LYS A 75 5.44 13.01 22.27
CA LYS A 75 6.75 13.09 21.62
C LYS A 75 6.87 14.32 20.72
N ALA A 76 5.85 14.62 19.94
CA ALA A 76 5.82 15.81 19.09
C ALA A 76 5.85 17.10 19.92
N LEU A 77 5.02 17.21 20.98
CA LEU A 77 5.01 18.33 21.91
C LEU A 77 6.35 18.54 22.61
N LYS A 78 7.01 17.45 23.02
CA LYS A 78 8.36 17.52 23.59
C LYS A 78 9.38 18.06 22.58
N GLN A 79 9.29 17.65 21.32
CA GLN A 79 10.17 18.14 20.25
C GLN A 79 9.91 19.62 19.90
N LEU A 80 8.68 20.11 20.11
CA LEU A 80 8.32 21.53 20.01
C LEU A 80 8.79 22.37 21.21
N GLY A 81 9.32 21.73 22.26
CA GLY A 81 9.74 22.45 23.47
C GLY A 81 8.58 23.00 24.30
N ILE A 82 7.35 22.50 24.12
CA ILE A 82 6.19 22.93 24.90
C ILE A 82 6.29 22.36 26.31
N ASN A 83 6.17 23.23 27.33
CA ASN A 83 6.36 22.88 28.71
C ASN A 83 5.23 21.98 29.24
N HIS A 84 5.60 20.86 29.88
CA HIS A 84 4.68 19.97 30.57
C HIS A 84 4.56 20.34 32.04
N SER A 85 3.34 20.53 32.53
CA SER A 85 3.02 20.81 33.91
C SER A 85 2.19 19.65 34.52
N LYS A 86 1.97 19.70 35.85
CA LYS A 86 1.09 18.71 36.53
C LYS A 86 -0.35 18.70 36.02
N LYS A 87 -0.79 19.76 35.35
CA LYS A 87 -2.17 19.95 34.85
C LYS A 87 -2.29 19.84 33.31
N GLY A 88 -1.21 19.53 32.61
CA GLY A 88 -1.18 19.46 31.15
C GLY A 88 -0.02 20.26 30.56
N TYR A 89 -0.15 20.68 29.32
CA TYR A 89 0.85 21.44 28.59
C TYR A 89 0.55 22.94 28.67
N ILE A 90 1.59 23.76 28.72
CA ILE A 90 1.52 25.22 28.77
C ILE A 90 2.32 25.78 27.61
N CYS A 91 1.66 26.63 26.83
CA CYS A 91 2.25 27.33 25.70
C CYS A 91 2.23 28.83 25.99
N ASP A 92 3.34 29.35 26.50
CA ASP A 92 3.45 30.78 26.88
C ASP A 92 3.38 31.67 25.64
N ILE A 93 3.99 31.25 24.55
CA ILE A 93 3.98 31.95 23.23
C ILE A 93 3.32 31.00 22.23
N LEU A 94 2.23 31.47 21.63
CA LEU A 94 1.56 30.70 20.57
C LEU A 94 2.51 30.55 19.38
N PRO A 95 2.63 29.34 18.82
CA PRO A 95 3.48 29.10 17.67
C PRO A 95 2.96 29.87 16.45
N SER A 96 3.86 30.28 15.54
CA SER A 96 3.47 30.82 14.25
C SER A 96 2.93 29.69 13.37
N ILE A 97 1.89 30.00 12.60
CA ILE A 97 1.41 29.07 11.57
C ILE A 97 2.40 29.11 10.42
N GLU A 98 2.88 27.95 9.99
CA GLU A 98 3.73 27.86 8.82
C GLU A 98 2.90 28.13 7.56
N SER A 99 3.32 29.10 6.74
CA SER A 99 2.66 29.46 5.47
C SER A 99 2.49 28.26 4.55
N ASP A 100 3.51 27.40 4.49
CA ASP A 100 3.55 26.20 3.65
C ASP A 100 2.41 25.23 3.96
N LEU A 101 2.05 25.04 5.23
CA LEU A 101 0.94 24.16 5.62
C LEU A 101 -0.41 24.73 5.13
N SER A 102 -0.64 26.03 5.29
CA SER A 102 -1.91 26.64 4.90
C SER A 102 -2.13 26.60 3.39
N GLU A 103 -1.08 26.92 2.62
CA GLU A 103 -1.11 26.86 1.15
C GLU A 103 -1.34 25.43 0.63
N GLU A 104 -0.65 24.44 1.21
CA GLU A 104 -0.81 23.05 0.79
C GLU A 104 -2.19 22.49 1.19
N LEU A 105 -2.73 22.86 2.35
CA LEU A 105 -4.09 22.45 2.77
C LEU A 105 -5.16 22.98 1.82
N GLU A 106 -5.09 24.25 1.42
CA GLU A 106 -6.04 24.84 0.48
C GLU A 106 -5.99 24.11 -0.87
N LYS A 107 -4.80 23.93 -1.42
CA LYS A 107 -4.58 23.21 -2.68
C LYS A 107 -5.05 21.75 -2.64
N THR A 108 -4.77 21.05 -1.56
CA THR A 108 -5.16 19.63 -1.43
C THR A 108 -6.66 19.49 -1.14
N ASP A 109 -7.31 20.47 -0.51
CA ASP A 109 -8.77 20.49 -0.34
C ASP A 109 -9.47 20.61 -1.70
N ASP A 110 -8.99 21.52 -2.57
CA ASP A 110 -9.50 21.64 -3.95
C ASP A 110 -9.30 20.36 -4.75
N ASN A 111 -8.11 19.75 -4.67
CA ASN A 111 -7.79 18.49 -5.31
C ASN A 111 -8.69 17.35 -4.79
N THR A 112 -8.93 17.28 -3.50
CA THR A 112 -9.83 16.32 -2.87
C THR A 112 -11.24 16.44 -3.43
N GLN A 113 -11.74 17.69 -3.58
CA GLN A 113 -13.06 17.93 -4.16
C GLN A 113 -13.14 17.44 -5.62
N ILE A 114 -12.08 17.57 -6.41
CA ILE A 114 -12.04 17.05 -7.78
C ILE A 114 -12.23 15.52 -7.77
N VAL A 115 -11.49 14.81 -6.93
CA VAL A 115 -11.61 13.34 -6.81
C VAL A 115 -13.01 12.94 -6.36
N LEU A 116 -13.55 13.59 -5.33
CA LEU A 116 -14.89 13.29 -4.82
C LEU A 116 -15.98 13.52 -5.87
N ASN A 117 -15.91 14.62 -6.61
CA ASN A 117 -16.88 14.89 -7.69
C ASN A 117 -16.82 13.82 -8.79
N ARG A 118 -15.61 13.40 -9.20
CA ARG A 118 -15.44 12.33 -10.16
C ARG A 118 -15.97 10.98 -9.66
N LEU A 119 -15.76 10.71 -8.38
CA LEU A 119 -16.27 9.51 -7.74
C LEU A 119 -17.80 9.52 -7.69
N TYR A 120 -18.44 10.64 -7.38
CA TYR A 120 -19.91 10.79 -7.39
C TYR A 120 -20.47 10.54 -8.79
N GLU A 121 -19.92 11.20 -9.82
CA GLU A 121 -20.31 10.96 -11.22
C GLU A 121 -20.19 9.47 -11.60
N TYR A 122 -19.14 8.82 -11.14
CA TYR A 122 -18.91 7.38 -11.37
C TYR A 122 -19.97 6.52 -10.70
N PHE A 123 -20.33 6.82 -9.45
CA PHE A 123 -21.39 6.13 -8.72
C PHE A 123 -22.76 6.32 -9.39
N GLU A 124 -23.12 7.54 -9.78
CA GLU A 124 -24.36 7.84 -10.46
C GLU A 124 -24.49 7.05 -11.77
N LYS A 125 -23.41 7.00 -12.55
CA LYS A 125 -23.36 6.23 -13.78
C LYS A 125 -23.47 4.73 -13.55
N LYS A 126 -22.76 4.18 -12.56
CA LYS A 126 -22.76 2.72 -12.29
C LYS A 126 -24.08 2.23 -11.71
N LYS A 127 -24.72 2.99 -10.84
CA LYS A 127 -25.99 2.62 -10.20
C LYS A 127 -27.22 3.16 -10.93
N SER A 128 -27.06 4.02 -11.93
CA SER A 128 -28.15 4.71 -12.66
C SER A 128 -29.11 5.46 -11.70
N ILE A 129 -28.55 6.17 -10.71
CA ILE A 129 -29.27 6.95 -9.70
C ILE A 129 -28.72 8.37 -9.65
N VAL A 130 -29.49 9.28 -9.07
CA VAL A 130 -29.00 10.60 -8.65
C VAL A 130 -28.68 10.53 -7.16
N LEU A 131 -27.47 10.94 -6.79
CA LEU A 131 -27.02 10.86 -5.40
C LEU A 131 -27.65 11.95 -4.54
N THR A 132 -28.11 11.56 -3.38
CA THR A 132 -28.48 12.49 -2.31
C THR A 132 -27.24 12.92 -1.51
N GLU A 133 -27.33 13.97 -0.70
CA GLU A 133 -26.23 14.38 0.20
C GLU A 133 -25.88 13.28 1.21
N THR A 134 -26.84 12.47 1.62
CA THR A 134 -26.59 11.30 2.49
C THR A 134 -25.79 10.23 1.77
N ASP A 135 -26.08 10.00 0.47
CA ASP A 135 -25.31 9.05 -0.34
C ASP A 135 -23.87 9.52 -0.53
N LYS A 136 -23.66 10.80 -0.83
CA LYS A 136 -22.33 11.40 -0.96
C LYS A 136 -21.52 11.22 0.32
N HIS A 137 -22.11 11.51 1.47
CA HIS A 137 -21.46 11.29 2.77
C HIS A 137 -21.08 9.81 2.98
N SER A 138 -21.95 8.88 2.61
CA SER A 138 -21.64 7.44 2.68
C SER A 138 -20.49 7.06 1.75
N ILE A 139 -20.42 7.66 0.56
CA ILE A 139 -19.35 7.44 -0.41
C ILE A 139 -18.02 8.01 0.12
N ASP A 140 -18.02 9.19 0.73
CA ASP A 140 -16.81 9.82 1.29
C ASP A 140 -16.24 8.99 2.44
N ASN A 141 -17.11 8.53 3.34
CA ASN A 141 -16.71 7.61 4.42
C ASN A 141 -16.14 6.31 3.84
N ALA A 142 -16.79 5.74 2.84
CA ALA A 142 -16.34 4.52 2.20
C ALA A 142 -15.00 4.71 1.49
N LEU A 143 -14.75 5.86 0.83
CA LEU A 143 -13.44 6.19 0.24
C LEU A 143 -12.37 6.32 1.32
N SER A 144 -12.67 7.07 2.39
CA SER A 144 -11.76 7.20 3.52
C SER A 144 -11.44 5.83 4.14
N ASP A 145 -12.45 5.02 4.42
CA ASP A 145 -12.27 3.66 4.95
C ASP A 145 -11.49 2.77 3.97
N TYR A 146 -11.75 2.89 2.67
CA TYR A 146 -11.01 2.15 1.65
C TYR A 146 -9.52 2.51 1.64
N LEU A 147 -9.19 3.81 1.68
CA LEU A 147 -7.82 4.29 1.75
C LEU A 147 -7.17 3.96 3.10
N LEU A 148 -7.96 3.97 4.18
CA LEU A 148 -7.53 3.60 5.54
C LEU A 148 -7.36 2.09 5.73
N TYR A 149 -7.64 1.26 4.71
CA TYR A 149 -7.70 -0.21 4.85
C TYR A 149 -8.70 -0.69 5.93
N ASN A 150 -9.63 0.15 6.36
CA ASN A 150 -10.76 -0.23 7.19
C ASN A 150 -11.82 -0.83 6.26
N ARG A 151 -11.69 -2.11 5.92
CA ARG A 151 -12.55 -2.75 4.93
C ARG A 151 -13.91 -3.05 5.54
N ASN A 152 -14.91 -2.33 5.07
CA ASN A 152 -16.28 -2.84 5.07
C ASN A 152 -16.48 -3.59 3.73
N GLU A 153 -17.01 -4.80 3.80
CA GLU A 153 -17.36 -5.60 2.60
C GLU A 153 -18.73 -5.14 2.08
N ASP A 154 -18.81 -3.88 1.65
CA ASP A 154 -20.04 -3.30 1.15
C ASP A 154 -19.94 -2.96 -0.36
N ASP A 155 -21.09 -2.71 -0.95
CA ASP A 155 -21.20 -2.31 -2.36
C ASP A 155 -20.39 -1.06 -2.69
N TYR A 156 -20.19 -0.16 -1.72
CA TYR A 156 -19.43 1.07 -1.92
C TYR A 156 -17.95 0.77 -2.17
N SER A 157 -17.35 -0.09 -1.37
CA SER A 157 -15.94 -0.48 -1.52
C SER A 157 -15.64 -1.12 -2.87
N LEU A 158 -16.59 -1.87 -3.43
CA LEU A 158 -16.45 -2.47 -4.76
C LEU A 158 -16.45 -1.42 -5.86
N ILE A 159 -17.35 -0.44 -5.78
CA ILE A 159 -17.44 0.64 -6.76
C ILE A 159 -16.22 1.55 -6.67
N ILE A 160 -15.73 1.85 -5.45
CA ILE A 160 -14.52 2.64 -5.22
C ILE A 160 -13.30 1.93 -5.81
N SER A 161 -13.16 0.62 -5.57
CA SER A 161 -12.08 -0.18 -6.15
C SER A 161 -12.10 -0.12 -7.69
N SER A 162 -13.30 -0.23 -8.29
CA SER A 162 -13.47 -0.13 -9.73
C SER A 162 -13.14 1.26 -10.25
N PHE A 163 -13.56 2.31 -9.54
CA PHE A 163 -13.23 3.71 -9.87
C PHE A 163 -11.72 3.94 -9.90
N ILE A 164 -11.00 3.52 -8.86
CA ILE A 164 -9.55 3.69 -8.76
C ILE A 164 -8.85 3.00 -9.94
N VAL A 165 -9.28 1.77 -10.28
CA VAL A 165 -8.72 1.00 -11.40
C VAL A 165 -9.07 1.63 -12.75
N GLU A 166 -10.32 2.06 -12.96
CA GLU A 166 -10.73 2.67 -14.23
C GLU A 166 -10.12 4.08 -14.43
N SER A 167 -9.70 4.73 -13.34
CA SER A 167 -9.00 6.02 -13.37
C SER A 167 -7.50 5.93 -13.67
N GLU A 168 -6.91 4.74 -13.91
CA GLU A 168 -5.47 4.58 -14.22
C GLU A 168 -4.99 5.42 -15.43
N GLY A 169 -5.90 5.83 -16.32
CA GLY A 169 -5.58 6.71 -17.46
C GLY A 169 -5.63 8.21 -17.14
N ASP A 170 -6.17 8.60 -15.98
CA ASP A 170 -6.26 10.00 -15.54
C ASP A 170 -5.13 10.31 -14.56
N THR A 171 -4.03 10.89 -15.09
CA THR A 171 -2.82 11.15 -14.32
C THR A 171 -3.05 12.11 -13.14
N LEU A 172 -4.03 13.02 -13.24
CA LEU A 172 -4.36 13.94 -12.14
C LEU A 172 -5.04 13.21 -11.00
N ILE A 173 -6.09 12.43 -11.31
CA ILE A 173 -6.83 11.66 -10.30
C ILE A 173 -5.91 10.65 -9.62
N GLN A 174 -5.08 9.93 -10.39
CA GLN A 174 -4.12 8.98 -9.83
C GLN A 174 -3.13 9.66 -8.88
N LYS A 175 -2.55 10.78 -9.29
CA LYS A 175 -1.62 11.53 -8.43
C LYS A 175 -2.26 11.93 -7.11
N ILE A 176 -3.49 12.46 -7.12
CA ILE A 176 -4.17 12.89 -5.89
C ILE A 176 -4.48 11.69 -4.99
N LEU A 177 -4.97 10.58 -5.56
CA LEU A 177 -5.24 9.36 -4.81
C LEU A 177 -3.98 8.76 -4.19
N ASP A 178 -2.85 8.82 -4.90
CA ASP A 178 -1.55 8.35 -4.41
C ASP A 178 -1.05 9.26 -3.27
N GLU A 179 -1.15 10.58 -3.40
CA GLU A 179 -0.82 11.52 -2.32
C GLU A 179 -1.63 11.24 -1.05
N MET A 180 -2.93 11.00 -1.16
CA MET A 180 -3.79 10.62 -0.02
C MET A 180 -3.37 9.30 0.60
N ARG A 181 -3.13 8.27 -0.23
CA ARG A 181 -2.75 6.92 0.22
C ARG A 181 -1.39 6.92 0.91
N GLU A 182 -0.41 7.57 0.30
CA GLU A 182 0.95 7.67 0.86
C GLU A 182 0.96 8.49 2.14
N GLY A 183 0.21 9.60 2.18
CA GLY A 183 0.03 10.39 3.39
C GLY A 183 -0.59 9.58 4.53
N MET A 184 -1.55 8.71 4.21
CA MET A 184 -2.12 7.78 5.18
C MET A 184 -1.09 6.78 5.71
N ILE A 185 -0.24 6.22 4.86
CA ILE A 185 0.83 5.30 5.26
C ILE A 185 1.79 6.01 6.23
N LEU A 186 2.22 7.22 5.90
CA LEU A 186 3.09 8.03 6.76
C LEU A 186 2.43 8.38 8.10
N TYR A 187 1.17 8.79 8.08
CA TYR A 187 0.39 9.11 9.29
C TYR A 187 0.22 7.87 10.20
N ARG A 188 -0.13 6.72 9.63
CA ARG A 188 -0.21 5.46 10.40
C ARG A 188 1.15 5.00 10.91
N GLY A 189 2.21 5.22 10.13
CA GLY A 189 3.59 4.91 10.53
C GLY A 189 3.98 5.57 11.85
N LEU A 190 3.43 6.76 12.17
CA LEU A 190 3.63 7.40 13.46
C LEU A 190 3.19 6.52 14.63
N SER A 191 2.09 5.78 14.48
CA SER A 191 1.57 4.90 15.54
C SER A 191 2.49 3.72 15.86
N TYR A 192 3.36 3.34 14.92
CA TYR A 192 4.32 2.24 15.08
C TYR A 192 5.70 2.72 15.55
N SER A 193 6.07 3.96 15.29
CA SER A 193 7.43 4.50 15.48
C SER A 193 7.94 4.59 16.94
N SER A 194 7.10 4.29 17.92
CA SER A 194 7.49 4.35 19.35
C SER A 194 7.25 3.07 20.12
N SER A 195 6.83 2.02 19.46
CA SER A 195 6.66 0.74 20.12
C SER A 195 8.05 0.14 20.37
N LYS A 196 8.62 0.36 21.56
CA LYS A 196 9.78 -0.40 22.05
C LYS A 196 9.56 -1.93 22.01
N ASN A 197 8.35 -2.35 21.67
CA ASN A 197 7.86 -3.72 21.57
C ASN A 197 7.28 -4.02 20.19
N ALA A 198 7.74 -3.35 19.12
CA ALA A 198 7.26 -3.65 17.76
C ALA A 198 7.44 -5.14 17.44
N SER A 199 8.57 -5.74 17.81
CA SER A 199 8.85 -7.16 17.62
C SER A 199 7.92 -8.10 18.40
N GLU A 200 7.39 -7.69 19.57
CA GLU A 200 6.46 -8.53 20.35
C GLU A 200 5.10 -8.71 19.67
N LYS A 201 4.73 -7.81 18.77
CA LYS A 201 3.48 -7.87 18.01
C LYS A 201 3.58 -8.72 16.75
N TRP A 202 4.78 -8.86 16.20
CA TRP A 202 4.99 -9.59 14.96
C TRP A 202 5.06 -11.08 15.20
N LYS A 203 4.21 -11.83 14.49
CA LYS A 203 4.37 -13.28 14.38
C LYS A 203 5.30 -13.59 13.21
N THR A 204 5.89 -14.78 13.20
CA THR A 204 6.71 -15.24 12.08
C THR A 204 5.92 -15.09 10.78
N MET A 205 6.47 -14.29 9.87
CA MET A 205 5.86 -13.93 8.59
C MET A 205 6.82 -14.27 7.44
N THR A 206 6.27 -14.83 6.38
CA THR A 206 6.97 -14.99 5.10
C THR A 206 6.39 -14.03 4.09
N VAL A 207 7.23 -13.18 3.52
CA VAL A 207 6.88 -12.23 2.46
C VAL A 207 7.35 -12.81 1.14
N PHE A 208 6.41 -13.17 0.27
CA PHE A 208 6.70 -13.59 -1.08
C PHE A 208 6.77 -12.38 -1.99
N LEU A 209 7.85 -12.28 -2.73
CA LEU A 209 8.14 -11.22 -3.69
C LEU A 209 7.86 -11.74 -5.09
N ASP A 210 7.19 -10.94 -5.92
CA ASP A 210 7.05 -11.24 -7.34
C ASP A 210 8.25 -10.73 -8.16
N THR A 211 8.22 -10.94 -9.46
CA THR A 211 9.29 -10.61 -10.41
C THR A 211 9.66 -9.12 -10.36
N GLU A 212 8.67 -8.22 -10.31
CA GLU A 212 8.93 -6.77 -10.31
C GLU A 212 9.67 -6.34 -9.05
N LEU A 213 9.33 -6.92 -7.90
CA LEU A 213 10.00 -6.61 -6.62
C LEU A 213 11.44 -7.12 -6.59
N LEU A 214 11.74 -8.24 -7.25
CA LEU A 214 13.12 -8.69 -7.42
C LEU A 214 13.92 -7.73 -8.30
N PHE A 215 13.29 -7.17 -9.33
CA PHE A 215 13.93 -6.15 -10.19
C PHE A 215 14.14 -4.83 -9.43
N HIS A 216 13.21 -4.42 -8.56
CA HIS A 216 13.42 -3.28 -7.65
C HIS A 216 14.64 -3.51 -6.76
N ALA A 217 14.73 -4.67 -6.13
CA ALA A 217 15.85 -5.05 -5.27
C ALA A 217 17.22 -4.97 -5.97
N CYS A 218 17.23 -5.21 -7.29
CA CYS A 218 18.43 -5.18 -8.12
C CYS A 218 18.65 -3.86 -8.89
N GLY A 219 17.73 -2.89 -8.77
CA GLY A 219 17.79 -1.59 -9.47
C GLY A 219 17.42 -1.66 -10.96
N LEU A 220 16.85 -2.76 -11.43
CA LEU A 220 16.47 -2.94 -12.83
C LEU A 220 15.16 -2.22 -13.21
N ASN A 221 14.47 -1.63 -12.25
CA ASN A 221 13.32 -0.75 -12.46
C ASN A 221 13.64 0.72 -12.12
N GLY A 222 14.92 1.07 -11.98
CA GLY A 222 15.41 2.42 -11.69
C GLY A 222 15.75 2.65 -10.23
N GLU A 223 16.49 3.73 -9.98
CA GLU A 223 17.05 4.05 -8.66
C GLU A 223 15.98 4.36 -7.61
N LEU A 224 14.85 4.96 -8.01
CA LEU A 224 13.76 5.26 -7.08
C LEU A 224 13.15 3.96 -6.54
N CYS A 225 12.78 3.03 -7.42
CA CYS A 225 12.22 1.73 -7.04
C CYS A 225 13.20 0.93 -6.17
N LYS A 226 14.50 1.00 -6.51
CA LYS A 226 15.56 0.40 -5.69
C LYS A 226 15.60 0.99 -4.30
N LYS A 227 15.58 2.33 -4.17
CA LYS A 227 15.61 3.02 -2.88
C LYS A 227 14.44 2.60 -2.00
N VAL A 228 13.24 2.55 -2.56
CA VAL A 228 12.05 2.12 -1.82
C VAL A 228 12.18 0.69 -1.33
N PHE A 229 12.69 -0.22 -2.17
CA PHE A 229 12.94 -1.59 -1.73
C PHE A 229 14.01 -1.65 -0.63
N ASP A 230 15.09 -0.89 -0.76
CA ASP A 230 16.16 -0.82 0.24
C ASP A 230 15.63 -0.28 1.59
N ASP A 231 14.77 0.75 1.58
CA ASP A 231 14.12 1.30 2.78
C ASP A 231 13.18 0.25 3.44
N PHE A 232 12.41 -0.47 2.64
CA PHE A 232 11.57 -1.57 3.12
C PHE A 232 12.42 -2.69 3.72
N LYS A 233 13.51 -3.08 3.04
CA LYS A 233 14.44 -4.09 3.53
C LYS A 233 15.09 -3.67 4.86
N ALA A 234 15.50 -2.41 4.97
CA ALA A 234 16.07 -1.86 6.20
C ALA A 234 15.09 -1.96 7.38
N LEU A 235 13.82 -1.64 7.16
CA LEU A 235 12.76 -1.80 8.17
C LEU A 235 12.61 -3.27 8.60
N VAL A 236 12.61 -4.20 7.65
CA VAL A 236 12.52 -5.65 7.95
C VAL A 236 13.74 -6.11 8.74
N ASP A 237 14.94 -5.63 8.39
CA ASP A 237 16.16 -5.96 9.11
C ASP A 237 16.14 -5.41 10.54
N GLU A 238 15.62 -4.21 10.76
CA GLU A 238 15.46 -3.63 12.11
C GLU A 238 14.52 -4.48 12.97
N ILE A 239 13.37 -4.89 12.42
CA ILE A 239 12.40 -5.77 13.10
C ILE A 239 13.07 -7.12 13.46
N ASN A 240 13.81 -7.71 12.53
CA ASN A 240 14.49 -8.98 12.75
C ASN A 240 15.62 -8.86 13.80
N LEU A 241 16.43 -7.79 13.74
CA LEU A 241 17.50 -7.53 14.73
C LEU A 241 16.94 -7.34 16.13
N ASP A 242 15.80 -6.67 16.26
CA ASP A 242 15.16 -6.47 17.56
C ASP A 242 14.66 -7.81 18.15
N SER A 243 14.16 -8.70 17.30
CA SER A 243 13.76 -10.06 17.67
C SER A 243 14.98 -10.93 18.08
N GLU A 244 16.08 -10.88 17.32
CA GLU A 244 17.31 -11.60 17.61
C GLU A 244 17.94 -11.17 18.95
N ARG A 245 17.90 -9.86 19.28
CA ARG A 245 18.34 -9.32 20.59
C ARG A 245 17.54 -9.91 21.74
N LYS A 246 16.26 -10.28 21.51
CA LYS A 246 15.40 -10.95 22.48
C LYS A 246 15.56 -12.48 22.47
N LYS A 247 16.56 -13.01 21.74
CA LYS A 247 16.82 -14.44 21.53
C LYS A 247 15.67 -15.19 20.85
N GLU A 248 14.89 -14.50 20.05
CA GLU A 248 13.84 -15.06 19.21
C GLU A 248 14.38 -15.35 17.80
N LYS A 249 13.66 -16.14 17.04
CA LYS A 249 13.99 -16.40 15.63
C LYS A 249 13.66 -15.18 14.77
N LYS A 250 14.27 -15.09 13.58
CA LYS A 250 13.84 -14.11 12.55
C LYS A 250 12.34 -14.12 12.41
N VAL A 251 11.73 -12.93 12.51
CA VAL A 251 10.28 -12.77 12.44
C VAL A 251 9.81 -12.69 11.00
N ILE A 252 10.55 -11.97 10.15
CA ILE A 252 10.17 -11.75 8.75
C ILE A 252 11.24 -12.35 7.82
N ALA A 253 10.81 -13.24 6.91
CA ALA A 253 11.65 -13.84 5.88
C ALA A 253 11.14 -13.48 4.49
N PHE A 254 12.06 -13.20 3.56
CA PHE A 254 11.75 -13.01 2.14
C PHE A 254 11.86 -14.33 1.40
N ARG A 255 10.92 -14.56 0.50
CA ARG A 255 10.85 -15.71 -0.41
C ARG A 255 10.36 -15.27 -1.78
N CYS A 256 10.57 -16.08 -2.78
CA CYS A 256 9.91 -15.98 -4.08
C CYS A 256 9.51 -17.38 -4.55
N PHE A 257 8.50 -17.48 -5.40
CA PHE A 257 8.12 -18.77 -5.96
C PHE A 257 9.04 -19.17 -7.12
N ASP A 258 9.23 -20.45 -7.35
CA ASP A 258 10.08 -20.97 -8.43
C ASP A 258 9.69 -20.46 -9.81
N TYR A 259 8.39 -20.28 -10.07
CA TYR A 259 7.95 -19.76 -11.37
C TYR A 259 8.40 -18.31 -11.60
N VAL A 260 8.66 -17.52 -10.54
CA VAL A 260 9.22 -16.16 -10.64
C VAL A 260 10.61 -16.20 -11.27
N TYR A 261 11.43 -17.19 -10.91
CA TYR A 261 12.73 -17.39 -11.57
C TYR A 261 12.60 -17.69 -13.06
N LYS A 262 11.58 -18.48 -13.46
CA LYS A 262 11.30 -18.73 -14.88
C LYS A 262 10.90 -17.46 -15.64
N GLU A 263 10.18 -16.57 -14.99
CA GLU A 263 9.87 -15.25 -15.56
C GLU A 263 11.13 -14.38 -15.68
N VAL A 264 11.95 -14.35 -14.65
CA VAL A 264 13.25 -13.66 -14.67
C VAL A 264 14.12 -14.21 -15.82
N ASP A 265 14.25 -15.52 -15.95
CA ASP A 265 15.02 -16.15 -17.04
C ASP A 265 14.48 -15.77 -18.42
N ALA A 266 13.16 -15.73 -18.57
CA ALA A 266 12.53 -15.32 -19.83
C ALA A 266 12.84 -13.85 -20.18
N ILE A 267 12.86 -12.94 -19.17
CA ILE A 267 13.19 -11.53 -19.36
C ILE A 267 14.67 -11.36 -19.75
N PHE A 268 15.60 -12.04 -19.08
CA PHE A 268 17.02 -12.00 -19.41
C PHE A 268 17.31 -12.63 -20.78
N SER A 269 16.63 -13.74 -21.12
CA SER A 269 16.73 -14.35 -22.45
C SER A 269 16.24 -13.42 -23.54
N ASN A 270 15.09 -12.75 -23.33
CA ASN A 270 14.56 -11.76 -24.27
C ASN A 270 15.50 -10.56 -24.42
N ALA A 271 16.07 -10.05 -23.30
CA ALA A 271 17.06 -8.99 -23.34
C ALA A 271 18.31 -9.38 -24.17
N ARG A 272 18.78 -10.61 -24.05
CA ARG A 272 19.87 -11.14 -24.89
C ARG A 272 19.49 -11.18 -26.37
N ASP A 273 18.28 -11.66 -26.68
CA ASP A 273 17.78 -11.69 -28.06
C ASP A 273 17.65 -10.29 -28.67
N ILE A 274 17.29 -9.29 -27.86
CA ILE A 274 17.27 -7.88 -28.30
C ILE A 274 18.68 -7.38 -28.63
N VAL A 275 19.66 -7.64 -27.77
CA VAL A 275 21.07 -7.23 -28.00
C VAL A 275 21.65 -7.93 -29.25
N GLU A 276 21.28 -9.18 -29.51
CA GLU A 276 21.68 -9.96 -30.68
C GLU A 276 20.84 -9.65 -31.94
N ASN A 277 19.96 -8.62 -31.89
CA ASN A 277 19.05 -8.22 -32.98
C ASN A 277 18.07 -9.32 -33.44
N LYS A 278 17.75 -10.27 -32.58
CA LYS A 278 16.76 -11.33 -32.82
C LYS A 278 15.34 -10.95 -32.37
N ALA A 279 15.22 -9.96 -31.49
CA ALA A 279 13.97 -9.47 -30.95
C ALA A 279 13.97 -7.92 -30.92
N LYS A 280 12.76 -7.32 -30.82
CA LYS A 280 12.59 -5.88 -30.65
C LYS A 280 12.37 -5.55 -29.18
N LEU A 281 12.90 -4.40 -28.74
CA LEU A 281 12.68 -3.88 -27.40
C LEU A 281 11.17 -3.59 -27.22
N PRO A 282 10.51 -4.21 -26.23
CA PRO A 282 9.09 -3.92 -25.95
C PRO A 282 8.94 -2.52 -25.35
N PRO A 283 8.03 -1.69 -25.88
CA PRO A 283 7.86 -0.33 -25.39
C PRO A 283 7.38 -0.29 -23.93
N GLY A 284 7.91 0.66 -23.15
CA GLY A 284 7.48 0.89 -21.77
C GLY A 284 7.89 -0.22 -20.78
N LYS A 285 8.94 -0.99 -21.10
CA LYS A 285 9.48 -2.04 -20.23
C LYS A 285 10.84 -1.62 -19.67
N THR A 286 10.82 -0.84 -18.58
CA THR A 286 12.01 -0.27 -17.93
C THR A 286 13.09 -1.31 -17.64
N ALA A 287 12.71 -2.48 -17.14
CA ALA A 287 13.69 -3.55 -16.87
C ALA A 287 14.43 -4.01 -18.13
N HIS A 288 13.75 -4.17 -19.27
CA HIS A 288 14.39 -4.50 -20.54
C HIS A 288 15.30 -3.36 -21.02
N GLU A 289 14.84 -2.11 -20.92
CA GLU A 289 15.63 -0.94 -21.30
C GLU A 289 16.93 -0.85 -20.50
N LEU A 290 16.87 -1.03 -19.18
CA LEU A 290 18.04 -1.01 -18.30
C LEU A 290 18.95 -2.22 -18.49
N LEU A 291 18.40 -3.39 -18.80
CA LEU A 291 19.19 -4.58 -19.10
C LEU A 291 20.03 -4.43 -20.37
N VAL A 292 19.44 -3.87 -21.44
CA VAL A 292 20.12 -3.73 -22.74
C VAL A 292 20.93 -2.46 -22.88
N SER A 293 20.71 -1.46 -22.01
CA SER A 293 21.40 -0.18 -22.07
C SER A 293 22.90 -0.35 -21.88
N GLY A 294 23.68 0.17 -22.84
CA GLY A 294 25.14 0.12 -22.81
C GLY A 294 25.76 -1.27 -23.03
N VAL A 295 24.96 -2.28 -23.30
CA VAL A 295 25.40 -3.67 -23.54
C VAL A 295 25.83 -3.85 -25.00
N LYS A 296 26.98 -4.48 -25.21
CA LYS A 296 27.56 -4.71 -26.55
C LYS A 296 27.23 -6.06 -27.14
N ASP A 297 27.10 -7.08 -26.30
CA ASP A 297 26.86 -8.45 -26.73
C ASP A 297 26.07 -9.27 -25.70
N GLY A 298 25.58 -10.44 -26.10
CA GLY A 298 24.79 -11.30 -25.26
C GLY A 298 25.50 -11.87 -24.02
N SER A 299 26.84 -11.87 -23.99
CA SER A 299 27.62 -12.37 -22.85
C SER A 299 27.54 -11.43 -21.66
N GLU A 300 27.40 -10.13 -21.92
CA GLU A 300 27.17 -9.14 -20.86
C GLU A 300 25.81 -9.32 -20.18
N ILE A 301 24.78 -9.75 -20.91
CA ILE A 301 23.47 -10.09 -20.34
C ILE A 301 23.58 -11.32 -19.42
N VAL A 302 24.37 -12.33 -19.81
CA VAL A 302 24.64 -13.50 -18.96
C VAL A 302 25.34 -13.07 -17.65
N ARG A 303 26.32 -12.16 -17.75
CA ARG A 303 26.97 -11.61 -16.55
C ARG A 303 25.99 -10.86 -15.66
N LYS A 304 25.17 -9.96 -16.22
CA LYS A 304 24.12 -9.26 -15.47
C LYS A 304 23.14 -10.24 -14.79
N ARG A 305 22.85 -11.39 -15.42
CA ARG A 305 22.02 -12.43 -14.81
C ARG A 305 22.70 -13.04 -13.58
N ALA A 306 23.99 -13.34 -13.65
CA ALA A 306 24.75 -13.85 -12.51
C ALA A 306 24.83 -12.82 -11.37
N GLU A 307 25.08 -11.55 -11.69
CA GLU A 307 25.09 -10.44 -10.71
C GLU A 307 23.70 -10.29 -10.02
N PHE A 308 22.62 -10.46 -10.77
CA PHE A 308 21.27 -10.51 -10.24
C PHE A 308 21.11 -11.64 -9.21
N ASP A 309 21.51 -12.87 -9.54
CA ASP A 309 21.39 -14.01 -8.63
C ASP A 309 22.20 -13.82 -7.34
N GLU A 310 23.44 -13.32 -7.48
CA GLU A 310 24.27 -13.00 -6.31
C GLU A 310 23.61 -11.95 -5.42
N LYS A 311 23.01 -10.91 -6.04
CA LYS A 311 22.31 -9.86 -5.30
C LYS A 311 21.09 -10.41 -4.56
N ILE A 312 20.23 -11.19 -5.22
CA ILE A 312 19.06 -11.82 -4.61
C ILE A 312 19.47 -12.70 -3.43
N LYS A 313 20.51 -13.52 -3.60
CA LYS A 313 21.05 -14.35 -2.53
C LYS A 313 21.61 -13.52 -1.37
N SER A 314 22.32 -12.43 -1.65
CA SER A 314 22.88 -11.54 -0.62
C SER A 314 21.79 -10.83 0.21
N LEU A 315 20.61 -10.61 -0.36
CA LEU A 315 19.44 -10.05 0.31
C LEU A 315 18.68 -11.08 1.17
N GLY A 316 19.12 -12.37 1.13
CA GLY A 316 18.46 -13.46 1.86
C GLY A 316 17.10 -13.83 1.29
N ILE A 317 16.87 -13.55 0.00
CA ILE A 317 15.68 -13.97 -0.73
C ILE A 317 15.93 -15.37 -1.25
N GLU A 318 15.16 -16.34 -0.78
CA GLU A 318 15.32 -17.74 -1.15
C GLU A 318 14.10 -18.21 -1.96
N PRO A 319 14.32 -19.07 -2.98
CA PRO A 319 13.22 -19.71 -3.67
C PRO A 319 12.46 -20.63 -2.73
N ASP A 320 11.18 -20.73 -2.93
CA ASP A 320 10.30 -21.63 -2.21
C ASP A 320 9.45 -22.39 -3.24
N ASP A 321 9.53 -23.68 -3.16
CA ASP A 321 8.85 -24.59 -4.08
C ASP A 321 7.33 -24.48 -3.98
N GLN A 322 6.67 -25.01 -4.98
CA GLN A 322 5.25 -25.23 -4.94
C GLN A 322 4.87 -25.92 -3.62
N PRO A 323 3.80 -25.46 -2.92
CA PRO A 323 3.38 -26.10 -1.68
C PRO A 323 3.20 -27.60 -1.83
N GLU A 324 3.76 -28.35 -0.88
CA GLU A 324 3.64 -29.81 -0.87
C GLU A 324 2.16 -30.22 -0.92
N GLY A 325 1.83 -31.14 -1.77
CA GLY A 325 0.48 -31.62 -1.96
C GLY A 325 -0.47 -30.59 -2.57
N TYR A 326 0.03 -29.58 -3.28
CA TYR A 326 -0.76 -28.47 -3.84
C TYR A 326 -1.96 -28.95 -4.69
N TYR A 327 -1.81 -30.00 -5.48
CA TYR A 327 -2.88 -30.61 -6.25
C TYR A 327 -3.51 -31.83 -5.56
N SER A 328 -3.18 -32.10 -4.29
CA SER A 328 -3.80 -33.18 -3.54
C SER A 328 -5.18 -32.78 -3.04
N VAL A 329 -6.02 -33.77 -2.72
CA VAL A 329 -7.38 -33.57 -2.19
C VAL A 329 -7.37 -32.71 -0.92
N SER A 330 -6.37 -32.85 -0.05
CA SER A 330 -6.26 -32.07 1.19
C SER A 330 -5.98 -30.59 0.96
N SER A 331 -5.27 -30.25 -0.11
CA SER A 331 -4.97 -28.84 -0.49
C SER A 331 -6.02 -28.26 -1.41
N TYR A 332 -6.85 -29.09 -2.03
CA TYR A 332 -7.84 -28.66 -3.00
C TYR A 332 -8.83 -27.64 -2.41
N SER A 333 -9.21 -27.79 -1.15
CA SER A 333 -10.10 -26.84 -0.46
C SER A 333 -9.52 -25.42 -0.35
N PHE A 334 -8.20 -25.25 -0.48
CA PHE A 334 -7.51 -23.97 -0.41
C PHE A 334 -6.96 -23.52 -1.78
N ASN A 335 -7.00 -24.40 -2.77
CA ASN A 335 -6.61 -24.10 -4.14
C ASN A 335 -7.77 -23.39 -4.85
N ILE A 336 -7.49 -22.23 -5.46
CA ILE A 336 -8.45 -21.39 -6.16
C ILE A 336 -8.25 -21.40 -7.67
N GLU A 337 -7.34 -22.19 -8.18
CA GLU A 337 -7.17 -22.40 -9.60
C GLU A 337 -8.36 -23.25 -10.14
N ASP A 338 -9.42 -22.55 -10.52
CA ASP A 338 -10.67 -23.11 -11.03
C ASP A 338 -10.92 -22.61 -12.45
N ILE A 339 -11.35 -23.53 -13.33
CA ILE A 339 -11.63 -23.22 -14.75
C ILE A 339 -12.86 -22.31 -14.87
N GLU A 340 -13.87 -22.49 -14.03
CA GLU A 340 -15.07 -21.65 -14.06
C GLU A 340 -14.71 -20.22 -13.63
N LEU A 341 -13.95 -20.07 -12.53
CA LEU A 341 -13.45 -18.79 -12.07
C LEU A 341 -12.55 -18.12 -13.13
N LEU A 342 -11.66 -18.87 -13.77
CA LEU A 342 -10.84 -18.37 -14.87
C LEU A 342 -11.71 -17.81 -16.00
N ASN A 343 -12.77 -18.51 -16.39
CA ASN A 343 -13.67 -18.07 -17.45
C ASN A 343 -14.50 -16.83 -17.05
N ILE A 344 -14.92 -16.73 -15.79
CA ILE A 344 -15.60 -15.54 -15.25
C ILE A 344 -14.66 -14.35 -15.29
N LEU A 345 -13.45 -14.50 -14.76
CA LEU A 345 -12.43 -13.45 -14.75
C LEU A 345 -12.01 -13.01 -16.16
N LYS A 346 -11.93 -13.95 -17.10
CA LYS A 346 -11.73 -13.60 -18.52
C LYS A 346 -12.81 -12.67 -19.03
N LYS A 347 -14.07 -12.98 -18.77
CA LYS A 347 -15.20 -12.15 -19.22
C LYS A 347 -15.21 -10.78 -18.57
N SER A 348 -14.95 -10.70 -17.26
CA SER A 348 -14.97 -9.42 -16.53
C SER A 348 -13.75 -8.54 -16.81
N LEU A 349 -12.59 -9.13 -17.14
CA LEU A 349 -11.36 -8.40 -17.42
C LEU A 349 -11.10 -8.16 -18.92
N GLN A 350 -11.80 -8.84 -19.84
CA GLN A 350 -11.65 -8.68 -21.30
C GLN A 350 -12.11 -7.32 -21.84
N THR A 351 -12.79 -6.50 -21.06
CA THR A 351 -13.08 -5.10 -21.43
C THR A 351 -11.82 -4.25 -21.61
N ASN A 352 -10.65 -4.73 -21.15
CA ASN A 352 -9.35 -4.09 -21.36
C ASN A 352 -8.44 -5.01 -22.20
N SER A 353 -8.08 -4.58 -23.38
CA SER A 353 -7.34 -5.29 -24.43
C SER A 353 -5.95 -5.82 -24.07
N PHE A 354 -5.47 -5.62 -22.83
CA PHE A 354 -4.12 -5.99 -22.39
C PHE A 354 -4.03 -7.22 -21.48
N VAL A 355 -5.17 -7.80 -21.07
CA VAL A 355 -5.18 -8.95 -20.17
C VAL A 355 -5.47 -10.21 -20.95
N ASN A 356 -4.46 -11.08 -21.11
CA ASN A 356 -4.62 -12.38 -21.74
C ASN A 356 -4.86 -13.48 -20.70
N GLU A 357 -5.36 -14.64 -21.17
CA GLU A 357 -5.67 -15.81 -20.34
C GLU A 357 -4.49 -16.25 -19.47
N LYS A 358 -3.28 -16.23 -20.04
CA LYS A 358 -2.07 -16.64 -19.32
C LYS A 358 -1.82 -15.75 -18.11
N LYS A 359 -1.94 -14.42 -18.25
CA LYS A 359 -1.76 -13.49 -17.12
C LYS A 359 -2.78 -13.71 -16.00
N ILE A 360 -4.02 -14.04 -16.35
CA ILE A 360 -5.06 -14.35 -15.35
C ILE A 360 -4.71 -15.68 -14.64
N SER A 361 -4.32 -16.70 -15.38
CA SER A 361 -3.91 -17.99 -14.82
C SER A 361 -2.70 -17.86 -13.90
N ASP A 362 -1.66 -17.12 -14.31
CA ASP A 362 -0.45 -16.89 -13.50
C ASP A 362 -0.79 -16.13 -12.20
N ALA A 363 -1.67 -15.13 -12.28
CA ALA A 363 -2.15 -14.38 -11.12
C ALA A 363 -2.96 -15.27 -10.16
N LEU A 364 -3.90 -16.07 -10.67
CA LEU A 364 -4.65 -17.04 -9.87
C LEU A 364 -3.72 -18.04 -9.18
N LYS A 365 -2.71 -18.53 -9.87
CA LYS A 365 -1.71 -19.43 -9.31
C LYS A 365 -0.95 -18.79 -8.15
N SER A 366 -0.50 -17.56 -8.31
CA SER A 366 0.19 -16.80 -7.26
C SER A 366 -0.69 -16.66 -6.01
N LEU A 367 -1.93 -16.24 -6.20
CA LEU A 367 -2.90 -16.08 -5.13
C LEU A 367 -3.25 -17.42 -4.47
N SER A 368 -3.37 -18.47 -5.28
CA SER A 368 -3.65 -19.83 -4.80
C SER A 368 -2.52 -20.37 -3.93
N PHE A 369 -1.26 -20.17 -4.33
CA PHE A 369 -0.11 -20.59 -3.53
C PHE A 369 -0.09 -19.95 -2.16
N ILE A 370 -0.37 -18.64 -2.09
CA ILE A 370 -0.47 -17.93 -0.81
C ILE A 370 -1.61 -18.49 0.03
N ASN A 371 -2.77 -18.76 -0.57
CA ASN A 371 -3.92 -19.31 0.14
C ASN A 371 -3.65 -20.70 0.72
N VAL A 372 -3.06 -21.57 -0.05
CA VAL A 372 -2.66 -22.92 0.39
C VAL A 372 -1.63 -22.86 1.53
N LYS A 373 -0.61 -21.97 1.42
CA LYS A 373 0.38 -21.77 2.49
C LYS A 373 -0.22 -21.19 3.76
N ARG A 374 -1.25 -20.37 3.66
CA ARG A 374 -2.01 -19.84 4.80
C ARG A 374 -2.94 -20.87 5.44
N LYS A 375 -3.30 -21.92 4.73
CA LYS A 375 -4.31 -22.91 5.16
C LYS A 375 -5.60 -22.22 5.63
N ASN A 376 -6.06 -21.26 4.85
CA ASN A 376 -7.26 -20.44 5.13
C ASN A 376 -7.17 -19.60 6.43
N TYR A 377 -5.96 -19.37 6.94
CA TYR A 377 -5.80 -18.52 8.12
C TYR A 377 -5.93 -17.04 7.75
N ALA A 378 -6.93 -16.40 8.35
CA ALA A 378 -7.22 -14.98 8.18
C ALA A 378 -6.95 -14.20 9.45
N PRO A 379 -5.83 -13.49 9.53
CA PRO A 379 -5.56 -12.66 10.68
C PRO A 379 -6.42 -11.38 10.66
N LYS A 380 -6.87 -10.95 11.85
CA LYS A 380 -7.58 -9.66 12.01
C LYS A 380 -6.63 -8.45 11.93
N VAL A 381 -5.35 -8.66 12.17
CA VAL A 381 -4.31 -7.62 12.16
C VAL A 381 -3.14 -8.07 11.28
N PHE A 382 -2.48 -7.11 10.66
CA PHE A 382 -1.42 -7.36 9.69
C PHE A 382 -0.23 -8.11 10.31
N GLU A 383 0.15 -7.78 11.53
CA GLU A 383 1.27 -8.35 12.26
C GLU A 383 1.07 -9.86 12.57
N ALA A 384 -0.15 -10.34 12.49
CA ALA A 384 -0.48 -11.75 12.63
C ALA A 384 -0.52 -12.51 11.29
N ALA A 385 -0.33 -11.84 10.16
CA ALA A 385 -0.24 -12.49 8.85
C ALA A 385 1.01 -13.36 8.80
N ARG A 386 0.82 -14.64 8.47
CA ARG A 386 1.94 -15.60 8.40
C ARG A 386 2.62 -15.62 7.05
N VAL A 387 1.86 -15.37 6.01
CA VAL A 387 2.31 -15.40 4.62
C VAL A 387 1.61 -14.28 3.87
N ILE A 388 2.38 -13.47 3.15
CA ILE A 388 1.87 -12.39 2.29
C ILE A 388 2.54 -12.44 0.93
N LEU A 389 1.84 -11.99 -0.10
CA LEU A 389 2.40 -11.72 -1.43
C LEU A 389 2.58 -10.21 -1.57
N LEU A 390 3.78 -9.79 -1.90
CA LEU A 390 4.08 -8.43 -2.31
C LEU A 390 4.19 -8.40 -3.83
N THR A 391 3.34 -7.64 -4.50
CA THR A 391 3.27 -7.61 -5.97
C THR A 391 2.87 -6.25 -6.50
N GLU A 392 3.48 -5.85 -7.60
CA GLU A 392 3.06 -4.70 -8.42
C GLU A 392 2.21 -5.12 -9.63
N ASN A 393 2.04 -6.41 -9.85
CA ASN A 393 1.30 -6.92 -10.99
C ASN A 393 -0.19 -6.51 -10.91
N ASN A 394 -0.59 -5.60 -11.79
CA ASN A 394 -1.95 -5.06 -11.83
C ASN A 394 -3.01 -6.13 -12.06
N THR A 395 -2.71 -7.18 -12.85
CA THR A 395 -3.65 -8.29 -13.04
C THR A 395 -3.88 -9.04 -11.74
N THR A 396 -2.80 -9.34 -10.99
CA THR A 396 -2.89 -9.99 -9.69
C THR A 396 -3.67 -9.13 -8.70
N LYS A 397 -3.40 -7.81 -8.66
CA LYS A 397 -4.14 -6.87 -7.80
C LYS A 397 -5.63 -6.83 -8.14
N ARG A 398 -5.98 -6.69 -9.42
CA ARG A 398 -7.38 -6.66 -9.89
C ARG A 398 -8.12 -7.94 -9.53
N ILE A 399 -7.51 -9.08 -9.75
CA ILE A 399 -8.13 -10.38 -9.41
C ILE A 399 -8.29 -10.50 -7.90
N ALA A 400 -7.27 -10.20 -7.11
CA ALA A 400 -7.33 -10.27 -5.66
C ALA A 400 -8.45 -9.39 -5.05
N HIS A 401 -8.80 -8.30 -5.72
CA HIS A 401 -9.85 -7.37 -5.27
C HIS A 401 -11.17 -7.53 -6.02
N SER A 402 -11.28 -8.47 -6.98
CA SER A 402 -12.51 -8.64 -7.75
C SER A 402 -13.65 -9.24 -6.91
N SER A 403 -14.88 -8.81 -7.21
CA SER A 403 -16.09 -9.44 -6.69
C SER A 403 -16.23 -10.89 -7.15
N ASP A 404 -15.76 -11.20 -8.37
CA ASP A 404 -15.86 -12.53 -8.94
C ASP A 404 -15.06 -13.55 -8.11
N LEU A 405 -13.83 -13.18 -7.71
CA LEU A 405 -13.03 -14.01 -6.82
C LEU A 405 -13.72 -14.21 -5.47
N ARG A 406 -14.31 -13.16 -4.90
CA ARG A 406 -15.05 -13.23 -3.64
C ARG A 406 -16.27 -14.12 -3.76
N ASN A 407 -17.09 -13.93 -4.78
CA ASN A 407 -18.35 -14.66 -4.98
C ASN A 407 -18.14 -16.14 -5.26
N CYS A 408 -17.12 -16.52 -6.03
CA CYS A 408 -16.77 -17.91 -6.26
C CYS A 408 -16.20 -18.61 -5.02
N CYS A 409 -15.70 -17.87 -4.05
CA CYS A 409 -15.06 -18.40 -2.86
C CYS A 409 -15.85 -18.21 -1.57
N ILE A 410 -17.00 -17.55 -1.64
CA ILE A 410 -17.95 -17.29 -0.51
C ILE A 410 -18.64 -18.56 -0.01
N ALA A 411 -18.66 -19.62 -0.76
CA ALA A 411 -19.05 -20.88 -0.17
C ALA A 411 -18.06 -21.22 0.96
N GLU A 412 -18.26 -20.58 2.11
CA GLU A 412 -17.63 -20.85 3.39
C GLU A 412 -16.13 -20.43 3.52
N SER A 413 -15.89 -19.31 4.16
CA SER A 413 -14.64 -18.93 4.85
C SER A 413 -13.29 -19.05 4.09
N ARG A 414 -13.30 -19.26 2.79
CA ARG A 414 -12.08 -19.52 2.01
C ARG A 414 -11.24 -18.27 1.74
N PHE A 415 -11.80 -17.08 1.95
CA PHE A 415 -11.20 -15.83 1.50
C PHE A 415 -11.15 -14.71 2.52
N SER A 416 -10.36 -14.87 3.51
CA SER A 416 -9.69 -13.71 4.08
C SER A 416 -8.37 -13.42 3.36
N ILE A 417 -8.33 -13.72 2.09
CA ILE A 417 -7.20 -13.44 1.18
C ILE A 417 -6.87 -11.96 1.08
N LEU A 418 -7.78 -11.16 1.40
CA LEU A 418 -7.74 -9.73 1.17
C LEU A 418 -6.81 -8.93 2.04
N GLN A 419 -5.95 -9.59 2.77
CA GLN A 419 -4.70 -9.02 3.21
C GLN A 419 -3.56 -9.48 2.29
N VAL A 420 -3.81 -9.52 1.00
CA VAL A 420 -2.75 -9.18 0.06
C VAL A 420 -2.51 -7.70 0.31
N SER A 421 -1.60 -7.41 1.21
CA SER A 421 -1.06 -6.08 1.34
C SER A 421 -0.28 -5.87 0.05
N VAL A 422 -0.99 -5.41 -0.96
CA VAL A 422 -0.37 -4.80 -2.10
C VAL A 422 0.10 -3.46 -1.57
N LEU A 423 1.29 -3.44 -1.03
CA LEU A 423 2.06 -2.24 -1.00
C LEU A 423 2.39 -1.95 -2.47
N SER A 424 1.54 -1.19 -3.14
CA SER A 424 1.98 -0.43 -4.30
C SER A 424 2.97 0.58 -3.76
N VAL A 425 4.21 0.35 -4.06
CA VAL A 425 5.30 1.30 -3.86
C VAL A 425 5.19 2.40 -4.89
#